data_6d3d53a3e961837ee71ffa386c888df9
#
_entry.id   6d3d53a3e961837ee71ffa386c888df9
#
_cell.length_a   1.000
_cell.length_b   1.000
_cell.length_c   1.000
_cell.angle_alpha   90.00
_cell.angle_beta   90.00
_cell.angle_gamma   90.00
#
_symmetry.space_group_name_H-M   'P 1'
#
loop_
_entity.id
_entity.type
_entity.pdbx_description
1 polymer ?
#
loop_
_entity_poly.entity_id
_entity_poly.type
_entity_poly.pdbx_seq_one_letter_code
_entity_poly.pdbx_strand_id
1 'polypeptide(L)'
;MKRIKSIFLPAFLVIFSLIAFLPVAQAGDEEIDQKELIIAKTFEYLKDKKARGSDEKLRAIAGSVYEESQKYDIDYRLILAVMKVESNFKNDAVSRKGARGLLQIKPSLARHISRTSDISVKSAKCLHEPEKNIKIGVNYLSRLIERFENIYTALHAYNVGPRKAKRNAFGDEDEVPNNRFTKKVMKEYRQIADILPEPEVE
;
A
#
# COMPACT_ATOMS: atom_id res chain seq x y z
N MET A 1 -13.41 -86.48 -23.08
CA MET A 1 -13.10 -85.61 -21.94
C MET A 1 -12.10 -84.54 -22.37
N LYS A 2 -12.54 -83.37 -22.71
CA LYS A 2 -11.67 -82.20 -23.00
C LYS A 2 -12.14 -81.03 -22.14
N ARG A 3 -11.29 -80.61 -21.23
CA ARG A 3 -11.55 -79.46 -20.30
C ARG A 3 -11.47 -78.12 -21.06
N ILE A 4 -12.53 -77.37 -21.00
CA ILE A 4 -12.54 -75.98 -21.50
C ILE A 4 -11.93 -75.10 -20.42
N LYS A 5 -10.80 -74.46 -20.75
CA LYS A 5 -10.17 -73.45 -19.88
C LYS A 5 -10.92 -72.13 -20.07
N SER A 6 -11.51 -71.66 -18.99
CA SER A 6 -12.08 -70.31 -18.88
C SER A 6 -10.97 -69.28 -18.90
N ILE A 7 -11.00 -68.36 -19.85
CA ILE A 7 -10.09 -67.21 -19.91
C ILE A 7 -10.77 -66.06 -19.14
N PHE A 8 -10.23 -65.77 -17.98
CA PHE A 8 -10.60 -64.54 -17.22
C PHE A 8 -9.90 -63.36 -17.91
N LEU A 9 -10.69 -62.45 -18.45
CA LEU A 9 -10.24 -61.13 -18.92
C LEU A 9 -10.29 -60.14 -17.75
N PRO A 10 -9.16 -59.51 -17.38
CA PRO A 10 -9.20 -58.50 -16.32
C PRO A 10 -9.89 -57.20 -16.84
N ALA A 11 -10.94 -56.78 -16.17
CA ALA A 11 -11.58 -55.50 -16.41
C ALA A 11 -10.56 -54.38 -16.07
N PHE A 12 -10.09 -53.69 -17.10
CA PHE A 12 -9.31 -52.47 -16.95
C PHE A 12 -10.24 -51.38 -16.46
N LEU A 13 -10.13 -51.06 -15.15
CA LEU A 13 -10.81 -49.94 -14.53
C LEU A 13 -10.12 -48.66 -15.00
N VAL A 14 -10.68 -48.00 -16.02
CA VAL A 14 -10.27 -46.68 -16.45
C VAL A 14 -10.75 -45.70 -15.39
N ILE A 15 -9.88 -45.36 -14.45
CA ILE A 15 -10.10 -44.25 -13.54
C ILE A 15 -9.96 -42.97 -14.38
N PHE A 16 -11.10 -42.42 -14.82
CA PHE A 16 -11.17 -41.08 -15.38
C PHE A 16 -10.90 -40.12 -14.21
N SER A 17 -9.65 -39.72 -14.07
CA SER A 17 -9.25 -38.61 -13.21
C SER A 17 -9.95 -37.35 -13.76
N LEU A 18 -11.11 -37.02 -13.17
CA LEU A 18 -11.75 -35.73 -13.36
C LEU A 18 -10.87 -34.69 -12.67
N ILE A 19 -9.83 -34.22 -13.37
CA ILE A 19 -9.13 -33.01 -12.98
C ILE A 19 -10.18 -31.90 -13.07
N ALA A 20 -10.71 -31.50 -11.93
CA ALA A 20 -11.57 -30.33 -11.82
C ALA A 20 -10.74 -29.13 -12.31
N PHE A 21 -10.97 -28.75 -13.53
CA PHE A 21 -10.55 -27.46 -14.08
C PHE A 21 -11.37 -26.40 -13.33
N LEU A 22 -10.92 -25.99 -12.14
CA LEU A 22 -11.48 -24.82 -11.48
C LEU A 22 -11.16 -23.63 -12.39
N PRO A 23 -12.15 -22.84 -12.77
CA PRO A 23 -11.94 -21.79 -13.74
C PRO A 23 -11.07 -20.68 -13.14
N VAL A 24 -9.93 -20.42 -13.77
CA VAL A 24 -9.07 -19.24 -13.56
C VAL A 24 -9.89 -17.93 -13.66
N ALA A 25 -11.05 -17.96 -14.31
CA ALA A 25 -11.97 -16.82 -14.38
C ALA A 25 -12.52 -16.36 -13.02
N GLN A 26 -12.79 -17.27 -12.08
CA GLN A 26 -13.36 -16.91 -10.78
C GLN A 26 -12.41 -16.09 -9.89
N ALA A 27 -11.11 -16.38 -9.92
CA ALA A 27 -10.12 -15.64 -9.17
C ALA A 27 -9.97 -14.18 -9.68
N GLY A 28 -10.08 -13.97 -11.00
CA GLY A 28 -10.01 -12.64 -11.59
C GLY A 28 -11.23 -11.75 -11.27
N ASP A 29 -12.41 -12.35 -11.19
CA ASP A 29 -13.64 -11.62 -10.86
C ASP A 29 -13.68 -11.23 -9.37
N GLU A 30 -13.19 -12.08 -8.46
CA GLU A 30 -13.07 -11.79 -7.02
C GLU A 30 -12.04 -10.68 -6.76
N GLU A 31 -10.89 -10.69 -7.43
CA GLU A 31 -9.85 -9.67 -7.32
C GLU A 31 -10.33 -8.28 -7.81
N ILE A 32 -11.07 -8.24 -8.92
CA ILE A 32 -11.65 -7.00 -9.45
C ILE A 32 -12.69 -6.44 -8.47
N ASP A 33 -13.54 -7.29 -7.88
CA ASP A 33 -14.57 -6.88 -6.93
C ASP A 33 -13.94 -6.31 -5.65
N GLN A 34 -12.88 -6.94 -5.14
CA GLN A 34 -12.15 -6.49 -3.95
C GLN A 34 -11.44 -5.15 -4.17
N LYS A 35 -10.78 -4.98 -5.30
CA LYS A 35 -10.18 -3.70 -5.70
C LYS A 35 -11.21 -2.58 -5.70
N GLU A 36 -12.32 -2.78 -6.39
CA GLU A 36 -13.38 -1.79 -6.49
C GLU A 36 -13.99 -1.49 -5.11
N LEU A 37 -14.16 -2.49 -4.26
CA LEU A 37 -14.64 -2.34 -2.89
C LEU A 37 -13.69 -1.45 -2.07
N ILE A 38 -12.38 -1.74 -2.08
CA ILE A 38 -11.38 -0.96 -1.33
C ILE A 38 -11.34 0.48 -1.83
N ILE A 39 -11.36 0.70 -3.15
CA ILE A 39 -11.35 2.05 -3.73
C ILE A 39 -12.63 2.80 -3.34
N ALA A 40 -13.79 2.18 -3.44
CA ALA A 40 -15.07 2.79 -3.07
C ALA A 40 -15.12 3.14 -1.57
N LYS A 41 -14.71 2.22 -0.69
CA LYS A 41 -14.66 2.46 0.76
C LYS A 41 -13.65 3.55 1.14
N THR A 42 -12.49 3.57 0.49
CA THR A 42 -11.48 4.62 0.67
C THR A 42 -12.02 5.99 0.22
N PHE A 43 -12.72 6.05 -0.91
CA PHE A 43 -13.37 7.28 -1.37
C PHE A 43 -14.38 7.81 -0.37
N GLU A 44 -15.30 6.96 0.13
CA GLU A 44 -16.29 7.37 1.15
C GLU A 44 -15.61 7.82 2.45
N TYR A 45 -14.56 7.13 2.87
CA TYR A 45 -13.75 7.52 4.01
C TYR A 45 -13.14 8.93 3.82
N LEU A 46 -12.56 9.22 2.65
CA LEU A 46 -11.99 10.53 2.34
C LEU A 46 -13.04 11.63 2.38
N LYS A 47 -14.26 11.35 1.90
CA LYS A 47 -15.40 12.28 1.98
C LYS A 47 -15.82 12.54 3.42
N ASP A 48 -15.97 11.49 4.24
CA ASP A 48 -16.27 11.61 5.67
C ASP A 48 -15.24 12.46 6.40
N LYS A 49 -13.95 12.29 6.10
CA LYS A 49 -12.86 13.10 6.67
C LYS A 49 -12.74 14.50 6.06
N LYS A 50 -13.69 14.90 5.20
CA LYS A 50 -13.74 16.22 4.53
C LYS A 50 -12.43 16.52 3.78
N ALA A 51 -11.86 15.51 3.11
CA ALA A 51 -10.72 15.68 2.23
C ALA A 51 -11.07 16.70 1.12
N ARG A 52 -10.09 17.53 0.72
CA ARG A 52 -10.33 18.57 -0.29
C ARG A 52 -10.23 18.03 -1.70
N GLY A 53 -11.27 18.21 -2.48
CA GLY A 53 -11.32 17.86 -3.91
C GLY A 53 -12.75 17.61 -4.39
N SER A 54 -12.93 17.53 -5.71
CA SER A 54 -14.13 16.96 -6.31
C SER A 54 -14.20 15.46 -6.06
N ASP A 55 -15.38 14.87 -6.21
CA ASP A 55 -15.57 13.42 -6.09
C ASP A 55 -14.65 12.64 -7.04
N GLU A 56 -14.48 13.12 -8.28
CA GLU A 56 -13.53 12.57 -9.24
C GLU A 56 -12.09 12.55 -8.69
N LYS A 57 -11.66 13.68 -8.11
CA LYS A 57 -10.33 13.79 -7.51
C LYS A 57 -10.14 12.88 -6.30
N LEU A 58 -11.16 12.74 -5.46
CA LEU A 58 -11.11 11.84 -4.30
C LEU A 58 -11.09 10.37 -4.73
N ARG A 59 -11.80 10.00 -5.80
CA ARG A 59 -11.70 8.67 -6.40
C ARG A 59 -10.32 8.40 -6.99
N ALA A 60 -9.73 9.37 -7.69
CA ALA A 60 -8.35 9.25 -8.21
C ALA A 60 -7.32 9.09 -7.08
N ILE A 61 -7.51 9.79 -5.95
CA ILE A 61 -6.68 9.60 -4.74
C ILE A 61 -6.84 8.18 -4.20
N ALA A 62 -8.08 7.69 -4.04
CA ALA A 62 -8.35 6.34 -3.55
C ALA A 62 -7.72 5.26 -4.45
N GLY A 63 -7.90 5.38 -5.77
CA GLY A 63 -7.27 4.50 -6.76
C GLY A 63 -5.74 4.50 -6.66
N SER A 64 -5.13 5.70 -6.59
CA SER A 64 -3.67 5.82 -6.47
C SER A 64 -3.14 5.23 -5.16
N VAL A 65 -3.87 5.37 -4.06
CA VAL A 65 -3.50 4.75 -2.77
C VAL A 65 -3.54 3.23 -2.90
N TYR A 66 -4.58 2.67 -3.49
CA TYR A 66 -4.69 1.24 -3.75
C TYR A 66 -3.54 0.75 -4.65
N GLU A 67 -3.35 1.35 -5.83
CA GLU A 67 -2.31 0.94 -6.79
C GLU A 67 -0.90 0.96 -6.19
N GLU A 68 -0.56 2.02 -5.46
CA GLU A 68 0.77 2.11 -4.86
C GLU A 68 0.92 1.20 -3.63
N SER A 69 -0.16 0.88 -2.91
CA SER A 69 -0.16 -0.09 -1.82
C SER A 69 0.18 -1.50 -2.34
N GLN A 70 -0.50 -1.93 -3.42
CA GLN A 70 -0.23 -3.22 -4.07
C GLN A 70 1.19 -3.29 -4.62
N LYS A 71 1.62 -2.24 -5.34
CA LYS A 71 2.95 -2.18 -5.95
C LYS A 71 4.11 -2.35 -4.98
N TYR A 72 3.95 -1.88 -3.75
CA TYR A 72 5.02 -1.87 -2.74
C TYR A 72 4.73 -2.77 -1.54
N ASP A 73 3.69 -3.57 -1.59
CA ASP A 73 3.25 -4.44 -0.48
C ASP A 73 3.16 -3.66 0.85
N ILE A 74 2.43 -2.54 0.80
CA ILE A 74 2.18 -1.70 1.97
C ILE A 74 0.68 -1.60 2.20
N ASP A 75 0.22 -1.90 3.40
CA ASP A 75 -1.18 -1.72 3.76
C ASP A 75 -1.67 -0.30 3.42
N TYR A 76 -2.67 -0.20 2.54
CA TYR A 76 -3.22 1.07 2.09
C TYR A 76 -3.75 1.93 3.23
N ARG A 77 -4.21 1.31 4.33
CA ARG A 77 -4.67 1.97 5.56
C ARG A 77 -3.52 2.69 6.26
N LEU A 78 -2.29 2.13 6.19
CA LEU A 78 -1.09 2.80 6.69
C LEU A 78 -0.74 4.03 5.85
N ILE A 79 -0.86 3.94 4.52
CA ILE A 79 -0.65 5.09 3.62
C ILE A 79 -1.64 6.21 3.97
N LEU A 80 -2.92 5.88 4.15
CA LEU A 80 -3.95 6.83 4.57
C LEU A 80 -3.63 7.46 5.94
N ALA A 81 -3.12 6.68 6.90
CA ALA A 81 -2.72 7.17 8.21
C ALA A 81 -1.58 8.20 8.12
N VAL A 82 -0.58 7.93 7.28
CA VAL A 82 0.51 8.89 7.02
C VAL A 82 -0.05 10.17 6.37
N MET A 83 -0.91 10.06 5.36
CA MET A 83 -1.57 11.20 4.72
C MET A 83 -2.38 12.03 5.73
N LYS A 84 -3.10 11.36 6.62
CA LYS A 84 -3.88 12.01 7.69
C LYS A 84 -2.99 12.84 8.60
N VAL A 85 -1.88 12.28 9.06
CA VAL A 85 -0.96 12.95 9.99
C VAL A 85 -0.18 14.07 9.31
N GLU A 86 0.24 13.88 8.05
CA GLU A 86 1.07 14.83 7.30
C GLU A 86 0.29 16.05 6.81
N SER A 87 -0.88 15.87 6.24
CA SER A 87 -1.62 16.93 5.58
C SER A 87 -3.09 17.08 6.00
N ASN A 88 -3.61 16.12 6.79
CA ASN A 88 -5.05 15.98 7.00
C ASN A 88 -5.81 15.92 5.68
N PHE A 89 -5.28 15.14 4.71
CA PHE A 89 -5.81 14.95 3.36
C PHE A 89 -5.90 16.24 2.51
N LYS A 90 -5.08 17.25 2.81
CA LYS A 90 -5.02 18.51 2.03
C LYS A 90 -3.93 18.39 0.97
N ASN A 91 -4.33 18.24 -0.30
CA ASN A 91 -3.40 18.13 -1.43
C ASN A 91 -2.64 19.43 -1.74
N ASP A 92 -3.16 20.57 -1.29
CA ASP A 92 -2.56 21.88 -1.42
C ASP A 92 -1.67 22.29 -0.23
N ALA A 93 -1.51 21.40 0.76
CA ALA A 93 -0.74 21.69 1.95
C ALA A 93 0.72 22.04 1.64
N VAL A 94 1.22 23.09 2.26
CA VAL A 94 2.64 23.51 2.23
C VAL A 94 3.10 23.76 3.66
N SER A 95 4.12 23.04 4.11
CA SER A 95 4.70 23.26 5.43
C SER A 95 5.67 24.45 5.45
N ARG A 96 5.97 24.97 6.64
CA ARG A 96 7.00 26.00 6.82
C ARG A 96 8.37 25.60 6.29
N LYS A 97 8.67 24.30 6.21
CA LYS A 97 9.93 23.76 5.66
C LYS A 97 9.83 23.38 4.17
N GLY A 98 8.77 23.81 3.48
CA GLY A 98 8.56 23.62 2.04
C GLY A 98 8.16 22.21 1.62
N ALA A 99 7.74 21.33 2.53
CA ALA A 99 7.13 20.05 2.18
C ALA A 99 5.73 20.28 1.60
N ARG A 100 5.28 19.47 0.63
CA ARG A 100 4.08 19.72 -0.18
C ARG A 100 3.21 18.48 -0.34
N GLY A 101 1.91 18.74 -0.45
CA GLY A 101 0.88 17.76 -0.82
C GLY A 101 0.50 16.79 0.28
N LEU A 102 -0.19 15.73 -0.11
CA LEU A 102 -0.82 14.75 0.79
C LEU A 102 0.19 14.08 1.73
N LEU A 103 1.34 13.69 1.22
CA LEU A 103 2.42 13.00 1.94
C LEU A 103 3.59 13.91 2.32
N GLN A 104 3.40 15.24 2.24
CA GLN A 104 4.36 16.27 2.64
C GLN A 104 5.78 16.04 2.11
N ILE A 105 5.89 15.86 0.80
CA ILE A 105 7.14 15.58 0.11
C ILE A 105 7.96 16.88 -0.10
N LYS A 106 9.23 16.85 0.30
CA LYS A 106 10.16 17.94 0.01
C LYS A 106 10.60 17.91 -1.45
N PRO A 107 10.72 19.06 -2.14
CA PRO A 107 11.20 19.10 -3.52
C PRO A 107 12.59 18.46 -3.72
N SER A 108 13.48 18.52 -2.72
CA SER A 108 14.78 17.85 -2.76
C SER A 108 14.66 16.33 -2.76
N LEU A 109 13.74 15.77 -1.95
CA LEU A 109 13.44 14.35 -1.94
C LEU A 109 12.83 13.91 -3.27
N ALA A 110 11.85 14.65 -3.78
CA ALA A 110 11.22 14.35 -5.06
C ALA A 110 12.24 14.28 -6.20
N ARG A 111 13.18 15.23 -6.27
CA ARG A 111 14.29 15.17 -7.25
C ARG A 111 15.22 13.97 -7.04
N HIS A 112 15.46 13.56 -5.81
CA HIS A 112 16.25 12.34 -5.54
C HIS A 112 15.52 11.08 -6.04
N ILE A 113 14.24 10.93 -5.71
CA ILE A 113 13.41 9.81 -6.17
C ILE A 113 13.35 9.78 -7.69
N SER A 114 13.14 10.92 -8.35
CA SER A 114 13.11 11.02 -9.81
C SER A 114 14.41 10.56 -10.52
N ARG A 115 15.54 10.59 -9.84
CA ARG A 115 16.83 10.10 -10.38
C ARG A 115 17.03 8.59 -10.18
N THR A 116 16.28 7.99 -9.28
CA THR A 116 16.48 6.60 -8.81
C THR A 116 15.22 5.73 -9.03
N SER A 117 14.24 6.25 -9.75
CA SER A 117 13.00 5.57 -10.12
C SER A 117 12.43 6.17 -11.41
N ASP A 118 11.45 5.52 -12.01
CA ASP A 118 10.77 5.97 -13.23
C ASP A 118 9.78 7.13 -13.00
N ILE A 119 9.76 7.71 -11.80
CA ILE A 119 8.84 8.78 -11.44
C ILE A 119 9.41 10.14 -11.89
N SER A 120 8.85 10.72 -12.96
CA SER A 120 9.27 12.02 -13.45
C SER A 120 8.78 13.18 -12.58
N VAL A 121 9.71 14.04 -12.16
CA VAL A 121 9.43 15.26 -11.37
C VAL A 121 9.96 16.48 -12.11
N LYS A 122 9.10 17.15 -12.87
CA LYS A 122 9.45 18.33 -13.68
C LYS A 122 9.63 19.60 -12.84
N SER A 123 8.84 19.77 -11.79
CA SER A 123 8.89 20.95 -10.90
C SER A 123 8.31 20.65 -9.52
N ALA A 124 8.54 21.55 -8.56
CA ALA A 124 7.94 21.44 -7.22
C ALA A 124 6.41 21.60 -7.23
N LYS A 125 5.83 22.17 -8.30
CA LYS A 125 4.36 22.34 -8.43
C LYS A 125 3.66 20.99 -8.61
N CYS A 126 4.32 20.01 -9.27
CA CYS A 126 3.74 18.69 -9.47
C CYS A 126 3.51 17.89 -8.16
N LEU A 127 4.10 18.35 -7.04
CA LEU A 127 3.83 17.76 -5.72
C LEU A 127 2.44 18.11 -5.16
N HIS A 128 1.69 18.97 -5.83
CA HIS A 128 0.27 19.23 -5.55
C HIS A 128 -0.66 18.37 -6.42
N GLU A 129 -0.13 17.62 -7.38
CA GLU A 129 -0.85 16.59 -8.11
C GLU A 129 -0.94 15.35 -7.19
N PRO A 130 -2.17 14.93 -6.77
CA PRO A 130 -2.33 13.91 -5.75
C PRO A 130 -1.64 12.60 -6.10
N GLU A 131 -1.89 12.08 -7.30
CA GLU A 131 -1.33 10.82 -7.80
C GLU A 131 0.20 10.83 -7.76
N LYS A 132 0.82 11.90 -8.24
CA LYS A 132 2.27 12.05 -8.25
C LYS A 132 2.85 12.17 -6.85
N ASN A 133 2.16 12.87 -5.96
CA ASN A 133 2.54 13.00 -4.56
C ASN A 133 2.50 11.65 -3.86
N ILE A 134 1.44 10.85 -4.07
CA ILE A 134 1.26 9.51 -3.54
C ILE A 134 2.36 8.59 -4.07
N LYS A 135 2.58 8.53 -5.38
CA LYS A 135 3.64 7.71 -6.00
C LYS A 135 5.03 7.97 -5.39
N ILE A 136 5.40 9.23 -5.24
CA ILE A 136 6.69 9.61 -4.66
C ILE A 136 6.74 9.24 -3.18
N GLY A 137 5.69 9.55 -2.42
CA GLY A 137 5.66 9.36 -0.97
C GLY A 137 5.64 7.89 -0.56
N VAL A 138 4.87 7.06 -1.27
CA VAL A 138 4.80 5.61 -1.02
C VAL A 138 6.11 4.94 -1.44
N ASN A 139 6.68 5.27 -2.61
CA ASN A 139 8.01 4.80 -2.99
C ASN A 139 9.07 5.14 -1.92
N TYR A 140 9.01 6.34 -1.34
CA TYR A 140 9.95 6.71 -0.28
C TYR A 140 9.71 5.93 1.00
N LEU A 141 8.44 5.73 1.39
CA LEU A 141 8.07 4.95 2.56
C LEU A 141 8.52 3.48 2.41
N SER A 142 8.30 2.87 1.24
CA SER A 142 8.75 1.51 0.91
C SER A 142 10.26 1.36 1.11
N ARG A 143 11.07 2.26 0.55
CA ARG A 143 12.52 2.24 0.71
C ARG A 143 12.98 2.40 2.17
N LEU A 144 12.20 3.07 2.99
CA LEU A 144 12.50 3.19 4.42
C LEU A 144 12.12 1.92 5.17
N ILE A 145 10.98 1.29 4.83
CA ILE A 145 10.58 0.00 5.40
C ILE A 145 11.62 -1.07 5.07
N GLU A 146 12.00 -1.19 3.81
CA GLU A 146 13.05 -2.10 3.35
C GLU A 146 14.39 -1.86 4.06
N ARG A 147 14.79 -0.58 4.22
CA ARG A 147 16.07 -0.21 4.82
C ARG A 147 16.17 -0.50 6.31
N PHE A 148 15.09 -0.31 7.04
CA PHE A 148 15.08 -0.41 8.51
C PHE A 148 14.45 -1.69 9.03
N GLU A 149 13.78 -2.47 8.17
CA GLU A 149 13.10 -3.74 8.50
C GLU A 149 12.15 -3.65 9.72
N ASN A 150 11.86 -2.41 10.14
CA ASN A 150 10.99 -2.08 11.25
C ASN A 150 10.13 -0.87 10.91
N ILE A 151 8.82 -1.05 10.94
CA ILE A 151 7.84 -0.02 10.55
C ILE A 151 7.93 1.25 11.42
N TYR A 152 8.17 1.11 12.72
CA TYR A 152 8.26 2.26 13.62
C TYR A 152 9.49 3.09 13.33
N THR A 153 10.61 2.44 13.06
CA THR A 153 11.86 3.11 12.66
C THR A 153 11.75 3.73 11.27
N ALA A 154 11.08 3.06 10.33
CA ALA A 154 10.80 3.60 9.00
C ALA A 154 9.93 4.87 9.08
N LEU A 155 8.85 4.87 9.86
CA LEU A 155 8.01 6.04 10.10
C LEU A 155 8.78 7.17 10.81
N HIS A 156 9.65 6.84 11.78
CA HIS A 156 10.53 7.83 12.37
C HIS A 156 11.46 8.46 11.32
N ALA A 157 12.07 7.61 10.48
CA ALA A 157 12.95 8.05 9.40
C ALA A 157 12.21 8.89 8.34
N TYR A 158 10.96 8.57 8.05
CA TYR A 158 10.12 9.38 7.18
C TYR A 158 10.00 10.83 7.67
N ASN A 159 9.75 11.00 8.96
CA ASN A 159 9.58 12.31 9.59
C ASN A 159 10.88 13.11 9.75
N VAL A 160 11.94 12.48 10.28
CA VAL A 160 13.19 13.21 10.64
C VAL A 160 14.30 13.08 9.62
N GLY A 161 14.16 12.16 8.67
CA GLY A 161 15.16 11.76 7.70
C GLY A 161 16.03 10.58 8.16
N PRO A 162 16.43 9.71 7.21
CA PRO A 162 17.10 8.43 7.53
C PRO A 162 18.44 8.56 8.27
N ARG A 163 19.21 9.64 8.02
CA ARG A 163 20.46 9.87 8.74
C ARG A 163 20.25 10.12 10.24
N LYS A 164 19.20 10.86 10.60
CA LYS A 164 18.87 11.12 12.01
C LYS A 164 18.27 9.89 12.66
N ALA A 165 17.38 9.19 11.97
CA ALA A 165 16.80 7.95 12.48
C ALA A 165 17.88 6.91 12.79
N LYS A 166 18.84 6.68 11.87
CA LYS A 166 19.97 5.76 12.09
C LYS A 166 20.79 6.14 13.33
N ARG A 167 21.03 7.43 13.56
CA ARG A 167 21.80 7.89 14.73
C ARG A 167 21.08 7.65 16.06
N ASN A 168 19.75 7.70 16.04
CA ASN A 168 18.91 7.46 17.21
C ASN A 168 18.63 5.97 17.46
N ALA A 169 18.84 5.10 16.45
CA ALA A 169 18.69 3.66 16.55
C ALA A 169 19.89 2.92 17.19
N PHE A 170 20.93 3.63 17.61
CA PHE A 170 22.07 3.06 18.34
C PHE A 170 21.83 2.96 19.87
N GLY A 171 20.62 3.27 20.37
CA GLY A 171 20.12 2.77 21.64
C GLY A 171 19.62 1.34 21.47
N ASP A 172 19.43 0.58 22.54
CA ASP A 172 19.03 -0.84 22.55
C ASP A 172 18.10 -1.22 21.39
N GLU A 173 18.44 -2.31 20.67
CA GLU A 173 17.79 -2.74 19.42
C GLU A 173 16.25 -2.97 19.58
N ASP A 174 15.75 -3.09 20.80
CA ASP A 174 14.35 -3.28 21.15
C ASP A 174 13.57 -1.97 21.43
N GLU A 175 14.25 -0.82 21.48
CA GLU A 175 13.56 0.44 21.77
C GLU A 175 12.89 1.01 20.52
N VAL A 176 11.58 0.76 20.40
CA VAL A 176 10.71 1.39 19.40
C VAL A 176 10.87 2.92 19.49
N PRO A 177 11.29 3.61 18.40
CA PRO A 177 11.49 5.05 18.44
C PRO A 177 10.26 5.78 18.98
N ASN A 178 10.35 6.26 20.21
CA ASN A 178 9.28 6.90 20.94
C ASN A 178 9.09 8.34 20.46
N ASN A 179 8.72 8.52 19.17
CA ASN A 179 8.49 9.85 18.65
C ASN A 179 6.99 10.12 18.42
N ARG A 180 6.64 11.39 18.58
CA ARG A 180 5.24 11.87 18.47
C ARG A 180 4.62 11.58 17.11
N PHE A 181 5.39 11.60 16.02
CA PHE A 181 4.90 11.35 14.68
C PHE A 181 4.49 9.88 14.52
N THR A 182 5.40 8.94 14.81
CA THR A 182 5.13 7.51 14.73
C THR A 182 3.92 7.11 15.59
N LYS A 183 3.85 7.60 16.83
CA LYS A 183 2.68 7.34 17.70
C LYS A 183 1.37 7.83 17.09
N LYS A 184 1.36 9.01 16.45
CA LYS A 184 0.17 9.53 15.79
C LYS A 184 -0.21 8.68 14.59
N VAL A 185 0.75 8.33 13.72
CA VAL A 185 0.48 7.50 12.54
C VAL A 185 -0.08 6.15 12.96
N MET A 186 0.53 5.47 13.94
CA MET A 186 0.05 4.16 14.39
C MET A 186 -1.31 4.23 15.10
N LYS A 187 -1.63 5.35 15.75
CA LYS A 187 -2.98 5.59 16.29
C LYS A 187 -4.00 5.73 15.17
N GLU A 188 -3.72 6.58 14.19
CA GLU A 188 -4.61 6.78 13.03
C GLU A 188 -4.76 5.47 12.22
N TYR A 189 -3.67 4.72 12.04
CA TYR A 189 -3.70 3.44 11.34
C TYR A 189 -4.69 2.46 11.99
N ARG A 190 -4.64 2.28 13.32
CA ARG A 190 -5.60 1.42 14.02
C ARG A 190 -7.05 1.88 13.83
N GLN A 191 -7.31 3.20 13.96
CA GLN A 191 -8.64 3.75 13.76
C GLN A 191 -9.16 3.57 12.32
N ILE A 192 -8.27 3.64 11.33
CA ILE A 192 -8.62 3.39 9.94
C ILE A 192 -8.86 1.90 9.70
N ALA A 193 -8.05 1.04 10.30
CA ALA A 193 -8.20 -0.41 10.21
C ALA A 193 -9.51 -0.92 10.83
N ASP A 194 -10.03 -0.24 11.84
CA ASP A 194 -11.35 -0.55 12.43
C ASP A 194 -12.53 -0.18 11.49
N ILE A 195 -12.30 0.64 10.46
CA ILE A 195 -13.34 1.19 9.59
C ILE A 195 -13.26 0.60 8.18
N LEU A 196 -12.06 0.45 7.65
CA LEU A 196 -11.83 0.04 6.27
C LEU A 196 -11.47 -1.44 6.17
N PRO A 197 -11.88 -2.13 5.08
CA PRO A 197 -11.60 -3.56 4.89
C PRO A 197 -10.10 -3.86 4.95
N GLU A 198 -9.78 -5.11 5.27
CA GLU A 198 -8.40 -5.58 5.22
C GLU A 198 -7.91 -5.61 3.76
N PRO A 199 -6.62 -5.29 3.51
CA PRO A 199 -6.02 -5.56 2.21
C PRO A 199 -5.98 -7.08 1.97
N GLU A 200 -6.07 -7.49 0.73
CA GLU A 200 -5.77 -8.87 0.37
C GLU A 200 -4.31 -9.17 0.73
N VAL A 201 -4.11 -10.30 1.38
CA VAL A 201 -2.79 -10.89 1.61
C VAL A 201 -2.65 -11.99 0.56
N GLU A 202 -1.77 -11.79 -0.43
CA GLU A 202 -1.37 -12.87 -1.34
C GLU A 202 -0.60 -13.99 -0.59
#